data_8b671fbc08ce916b87da38a56b920ade
#
_entry.id   8b671fbc08ce916b87da38a56b920ade
#
_cell.length_a   1.000
_cell.length_b   1.000
_cell.length_c   1.000
_cell.angle_alpha   90.00
_cell.angle_beta   90.00
_cell.angle_gamma   90.00
#
_symmetry.space_group_name_H-M   'P 1'
#
loop_
_entity.id
_entity.type
_entity.pdbx_description
1 polymer ?
#
loop_
_entity_poly.entity_id
_entity_poly.type
_entity_poly.pdbx_seq_one_letter_code
_entity_poly.pdbx_strand_id
1 'polypeptide(L)'
;MKHFPRFVVALTLSALTFPLASITTAGAVTQSPSCIVSLSPSATATLYAIGAGSQVGAVDADSTYPAQAQVLALKDKINPLNPSAEAIGSICPGKSKPSLVVISYNANSIQQKLMALGVNVVVQSAPSTLNGAYAQITQLGQLSGHSSEAAKLTSSMKKAIKAAIASIPAHPSKKLTVFYEVGVKPYYSLTSQTFVGSLLKSLGTVNIADEVATSADAGYPSLSAEYILSSNPKLIFTADGQTKSQVNARTGFTKVSAAANGAVASLNPNVASEWGPQLPELMKSLASAVRAALNNKMLWN
;
A
#
# COMPACT_ATOMS: atom_id res chain seq x y z
N MET A 1 -63.95 -16.99 -66.24
CA MET A 1 -62.96 -18.03 -66.02
C MET A 1 -61.71 -17.67 -66.78
N LYS A 2 -60.73 -17.06 -66.23
CA LYS A 2 -59.46 -16.65 -66.88
C LYS A 2 -58.27 -17.28 -66.10
N HIS A 3 -57.60 -18.19 -66.85
CA HIS A 3 -56.39 -18.82 -66.36
C HIS A 3 -55.21 -17.84 -66.34
N PHE A 4 -54.47 -17.74 -65.22
CA PHE A 4 -53.15 -17.11 -65.13
C PHE A 4 -52.08 -18.18 -65.07
N PRO A 5 -51.02 -18.06 -65.86
CA PRO A 5 -49.92 -18.99 -65.80
C PRO A 5 -48.94 -18.68 -64.61
N ARG A 6 -48.52 -19.70 -63.95
CA ARG A 6 -47.45 -19.64 -62.88
C ARG A 6 -46.10 -19.53 -63.59
N PHE A 7 -45.42 -18.41 -63.36
CA PHE A 7 -43.97 -18.30 -63.64
C PHE A 7 -43.19 -18.81 -62.48
N VAL A 8 -42.36 -19.84 -62.70
CA VAL A 8 -41.33 -20.33 -61.75
C VAL A 8 -40.06 -19.56 -62.04
N VAL A 9 -39.69 -18.68 -61.14
CA VAL A 9 -38.40 -18.01 -61.18
C VAL A 9 -37.40 -18.87 -60.36
N ALA A 10 -36.45 -19.46 -61.06
CA ALA A 10 -35.31 -20.16 -60.41
C ALA A 10 -34.30 -19.13 -59.90
N LEU A 11 -34.21 -19.01 -58.60
CA LEU A 11 -33.21 -18.16 -57.95
C LEU A 11 -31.91 -18.98 -57.85
N THR A 12 -30.90 -18.66 -58.65
CA THR A 12 -29.54 -19.18 -58.51
C THR A 12 -28.85 -18.46 -57.38
N LEU A 13 -28.59 -19.20 -56.27
CA LEU A 13 -27.85 -18.71 -55.13
C LEU A 13 -26.34 -18.77 -55.45
N SER A 14 -25.76 -17.65 -55.86
CA SER A 14 -24.30 -17.51 -55.98
C SER A 14 -23.69 -17.33 -54.60
N ALA A 15 -23.02 -18.34 -54.08
CA ALA A 15 -22.28 -18.26 -52.83
C ALA A 15 -21.03 -17.38 -53.03
N LEU A 16 -21.07 -16.12 -52.55
CA LEU A 16 -19.87 -15.30 -52.37
C LEU A 16 -19.10 -15.82 -51.15
N THR A 17 -18.02 -16.53 -51.39
CA THR A 17 -17.04 -16.86 -50.34
C THR A 17 -16.18 -15.62 -50.08
N PHE A 18 -16.47 -14.90 -48.99
CA PHE A 18 -15.57 -13.91 -48.44
C PHE A 18 -14.42 -14.64 -47.72
N PRO A 19 -13.14 -14.34 -48.04
CA PRO A 19 -12.05 -14.84 -47.22
C PRO A 19 -12.15 -14.20 -45.85
N LEU A 20 -12.26 -15.01 -44.77
CA LEU A 20 -12.05 -14.58 -43.40
C LEU A 20 -10.61 -14.08 -43.32
N ALA A 21 -10.42 -12.77 -43.44
CA ALA A 21 -9.18 -12.14 -43.01
C ALA A 21 -9.05 -12.35 -41.50
N SER A 22 -8.16 -13.25 -41.09
CA SER A 22 -7.76 -13.40 -39.69
C SER A 22 -7.16 -12.08 -39.25
N ILE A 23 -7.94 -11.29 -38.50
CA ILE A 23 -7.42 -10.12 -37.78
C ILE A 23 -6.52 -10.69 -36.68
N THR A 24 -5.25 -10.90 -37.00
CA THR A 24 -4.21 -11.02 -35.99
C THR A 24 -4.15 -9.66 -35.29
N THR A 25 -4.84 -9.55 -34.15
CA THR A 25 -4.55 -8.50 -33.19
C THR A 25 -3.10 -8.74 -32.75
N ALA A 26 -2.15 -8.07 -33.43
CA ALA A 26 -0.82 -7.90 -32.92
C ALA A 26 -0.99 -7.15 -31.59
N GLY A 27 -1.07 -7.91 -30.49
CA GLY A 27 -0.93 -7.34 -29.16
C GLY A 27 0.37 -6.55 -29.18
N ALA A 28 0.28 -5.25 -28.99
CA ALA A 28 1.45 -4.42 -28.81
C ALA A 28 2.23 -5.04 -27.66
N VAL A 29 3.33 -5.73 -27.98
CA VAL A 29 4.30 -6.16 -26.97
C VAL A 29 4.91 -4.86 -26.49
N THR A 30 4.30 -4.28 -25.44
CA THR A 30 4.89 -3.15 -24.75
C THR A 30 6.18 -3.68 -24.15
N GLN A 31 7.30 -3.25 -24.74
CA GLN A 31 8.61 -3.63 -24.27
C GLN A 31 8.70 -3.28 -22.78
N SER A 32 9.08 -4.24 -21.94
CA SER A 32 9.25 -4.02 -20.51
C SER A 32 10.18 -2.84 -20.25
N PRO A 33 9.89 -1.98 -19.27
CA PRO A 33 10.71 -0.81 -18.98
C PRO A 33 12.19 -1.18 -18.81
N SER A 34 13.06 -0.47 -19.47
CA SER A 34 14.52 -0.71 -19.38
C SER A 34 15.17 0.04 -18.23
N CYS A 35 14.49 1.02 -17.65
CA CYS A 35 14.90 1.76 -16.45
C CYS A 35 13.68 2.33 -15.75
N ILE A 36 13.43 1.88 -14.53
CA ILE A 36 12.37 2.36 -13.64
C ILE A 36 13.01 3.21 -12.55
N VAL A 37 12.46 4.39 -12.31
CA VAL A 37 12.78 5.18 -11.11
C VAL A 37 11.60 5.10 -10.14
N SER A 38 11.86 4.75 -8.89
CA SER A 38 10.81 4.62 -7.89
C SER A 38 11.00 5.65 -6.77
N LEU A 39 10.01 6.56 -6.63
CA LEU A 39 9.90 7.51 -5.53
C LEU A 39 8.77 7.07 -4.59
N SER A 40 8.79 5.79 -4.22
CA SER A 40 7.82 5.15 -3.36
C SER A 40 8.43 3.89 -2.72
N PRO A 41 8.69 3.87 -1.42
CA PRO A 41 9.20 2.68 -0.73
C PRO A 41 8.37 1.42 -1.01
N SER A 42 7.03 1.52 -0.98
CA SER A 42 6.12 0.40 -1.25
C SER A 42 6.23 -0.12 -2.69
N ALA A 43 6.36 0.78 -3.68
CA ALA A 43 6.56 0.39 -5.07
C ALA A 43 7.95 -0.21 -5.28
N THR A 44 8.98 0.38 -4.67
CA THR A 44 10.35 -0.14 -4.69
C THR A 44 10.39 -1.57 -4.17
N ALA A 45 9.90 -1.81 -2.95
CA ALA A 45 9.82 -3.15 -2.37
C ALA A 45 9.05 -4.13 -3.28
N THR A 46 7.94 -3.67 -3.88
CA THR A 46 7.14 -4.48 -4.81
C THR A 46 7.92 -4.86 -6.07
N LEU A 47 8.60 -3.91 -6.72
CA LEU A 47 9.40 -4.17 -7.94
C LEU A 47 10.46 -5.24 -7.69
N TYR A 48 11.15 -5.17 -6.55
CA TYR A 48 12.11 -6.20 -6.18
C TYR A 48 11.44 -7.55 -5.89
N ALA A 49 10.32 -7.55 -5.16
CA ALA A 49 9.63 -8.78 -4.78
C ALA A 49 9.02 -9.55 -5.96
N ILE A 50 8.63 -8.85 -7.04
CA ILE A 50 8.13 -9.46 -8.27
C ILE A 50 9.23 -9.78 -9.29
N GLY A 51 10.52 -9.57 -8.95
CA GLY A 51 11.65 -9.88 -9.82
C GLY A 51 12.04 -8.79 -10.82
N ALA A 52 11.42 -7.60 -10.74
CA ALA A 52 11.74 -6.45 -11.59
C ALA A 52 12.94 -5.62 -11.10
N GLY A 53 13.66 -6.07 -10.07
CA GLY A 53 14.75 -5.32 -9.44
C GLY A 53 15.86 -4.89 -10.39
N SER A 54 16.20 -5.68 -11.42
CA SER A 54 17.20 -5.34 -12.45
C SER A 54 16.78 -4.17 -13.34
N GLN A 55 15.50 -3.83 -13.38
CA GLN A 55 14.94 -2.71 -14.12
C GLN A 55 14.97 -1.41 -13.29
N VAL A 56 15.19 -1.49 -11.97
CA VAL A 56 15.23 -0.33 -11.08
C VAL A 56 16.58 0.37 -11.22
N GLY A 57 16.57 1.56 -11.82
CA GLY A 57 17.77 2.38 -12.04
C GLY A 57 18.07 3.34 -10.90
N ALA A 58 17.04 3.82 -10.20
CA ALA A 58 17.17 4.72 -9.06
C ALA A 58 15.94 4.64 -8.14
N VAL A 59 16.14 5.01 -6.86
CA VAL A 59 15.08 5.08 -5.85
C VAL A 59 15.22 6.34 -5.00
N ASP A 60 14.15 6.70 -4.27
CA ASP A 60 14.23 7.78 -3.29
C ASP A 60 15.00 7.37 -2.02
N ALA A 61 15.33 8.38 -1.19
CA ALA A 61 16.11 8.18 0.03
C ALA A 61 15.40 7.33 1.09
N ASP A 62 14.06 7.23 1.02
CA ASP A 62 13.24 6.48 1.97
C ASP A 62 13.04 5.01 1.56
N SER A 63 13.41 4.66 0.33
CA SER A 63 13.34 3.29 -0.22
C SER A 63 14.48 2.41 0.30
N THR A 64 14.43 2.03 1.58
CA THR A 64 15.50 1.30 2.28
C THR A 64 15.33 -0.22 2.26
N TYR A 65 14.26 -0.75 1.69
CA TYR A 65 14.00 -2.19 1.57
C TYR A 65 13.69 -2.57 0.11
N PRO A 66 14.24 -3.70 -0.37
CA PRO A 66 15.22 -4.59 0.27
C PRO A 66 16.64 -3.97 0.30
N ALA A 67 17.63 -4.71 0.81
CA ALA A 67 19.01 -4.22 0.92
C ALA A 67 19.59 -3.69 -0.39
N GLN A 68 19.21 -4.27 -1.52
CA GLN A 68 19.62 -3.79 -2.86
C GLN A 68 19.07 -2.39 -3.17
N ALA A 69 17.84 -2.10 -2.76
CA ALA A 69 17.25 -0.76 -2.90
C ALA A 69 17.95 0.24 -1.99
N GLN A 70 18.31 -0.15 -0.77
CA GLN A 70 19.06 0.70 0.16
C GLN A 70 20.39 1.20 -0.44
N VAL A 71 21.08 0.35 -1.20
CA VAL A 71 22.32 0.76 -1.89
C VAL A 71 22.06 1.91 -2.87
N LEU A 72 20.95 1.83 -3.63
CA LEU A 72 20.54 2.91 -4.55
C LEU A 72 20.10 4.16 -3.77
N ALA A 73 19.33 4.01 -2.70
CA ALA A 73 18.86 5.12 -1.87
C ALA A 73 20.03 5.93 -1.29
N LEU A 74 21.07 5.25 -0.80
CA LEU A 74 22.28 5.87 -0.26
C LEU A 74 23.13 6.54 -1.35
N LYS A 75 23.11 6.03 -2.58
CA LYS A 75 23.82 6.57 -3.73
C LYS A 75 23.10 7.79 -4.30
N ASP A 76 21.80 7.65 -4.60
CA ASP A 76 21.06 8.63 -5.38
C ASP A 76 20.50 9.77 -4.51
N LYS A 77 20.19 9.52 -3.24
CA LYS A 77 19.73 10.49 -2.22
C LYS A 77 18.59 11.40 -2.70
N ILE A 78 17.69 10.84 -3.52
CA ILE A 78 16.55 11.59 -4.05
C ILE A 78 15.58 11.90 -2.90
N ASN A 79 15.34 13.18 -2.65
CA ASN A 79 14.36 13.61 -1.65
C ASN A 79 12.93 13.47 -2.23
N PRO A 80 12.08 12.56 -1.72
CA PRO A 80 10.73 12.35 -2.26
C PRO A 80 9.78 13.53 -2.03
N LEU A 81 10.08 14.39 -1.04
CA LEU A 81 9.27 15.59 -0.74
C LEU A 81 9.68 16.81 -1.59
N ASN A 82 10.87 16.80 -2.16
CA ASN A 82 11.36 17.85 -3.05
C ASN A 82 12.20 17.29 -4.19
N PRO A 83 11.61 16.46 -5.08
CA PRO A 83 12.34 15.83 -6.18
C PRO A 83 12.61 16.82 -7.34
N SER A 84 13.80 16.71 -7.98
CA SER A 84 14.11 17.43 -9.21
C SER A 84 13.74 16.60 -10.44
N ALA A 85 12.87 17.12 -11.30
CA ALA A 85 12.45 16.46 -12.52
C ALA A 85 13.62 16.28 -13.51
N GLU A 86 14.50 17.26 -13.60
CA GLU A 86 15.68 17.24 -14.49
C GLU A 86 16.68 16.16 -14.05
N ALA A 87 16.97 16.10 -12.73
CA ALA A 87 17.85 15.08 -12.18
C ALA A 87 17.29 13.67 -12.41
N ILE A 88 15.98 13.46 -12.12
CA ILE A 88 15.31 12.18 -12.35
C ILE A 88 15.26 11.85 -13.83
N GLY A 89 14.97 12.83 -14.69
CA GLY A 89 14.90 12.65 -16.15
C GLY A 89 16.20 12.17 -16.78
N SER A 90 17.37 12.42 -16.14
CA SER A 90 18.71 12.07 -16.65
C SER A 90 19.40 10.95 -15.87
N ILE A 91 18.75 10.36 -14.85
CA ILE A 91 19.42 9.46 -13.90
C ILE A 91 19.73 8.06 -14.45
N CYS A 92 19.07 7.64 -15.53
CA CYS A 92 19.21 6.30 -16.09
C CYS A 92 20.51 6.16 -16.91
N PRO A 93 21.49 5.32 -16.47
CA PRO A 93 22.74 5.15 -17.20
C PRO A 93 22.52 4.65 -18.64
N GLY A 94 23.16 5.30 -19.62
CA GLY A 94 23.08 4.92 -21.03
C GLY A 94 21.70 5.08 -21.67
N LYS A 95 20.77 5.77 -21.00
CA LYS A 95 19.43 6.10 -21.50
C LYS A 95 19.21 7.60 -21.50
N SER A 96 18.41 8.08 -22.45
CA SER A 96 18.07 9.50 -22.51
C SER A 96 17.14 9.93 -21.39
N LYS A 97 16.32 9.01 -20.88
CA LYS A 97 15.34 9.23 -19.79
C LYS A 97 14.84 7.90 -19.21
N PRO A 98 14.25 7.90 -17.99
CA PRO A 98 13.53 6.75 -17.46
C PRO A 98 12.40 6.29 -18.39
N SER A 99 12.18 4.99 -18.47
CA SER A 99 11.04 4.42 -19.19
C SER A 99 9.74 4.52 -18.38
N LEU A 100 9.89 4.53 -17.04
CA LEU A 100 8.80 4.62 -16.08
C LEU A 100 9.31 5.30 -14.80
N VAL A 101 8.50 6.20 -14.26
CA VAL A 101 8.68 6.72 -12.89
C VAL A 101 7.44 6.38 -12.07
N VAL A 102 7.63 5.78 -10.90
CA VAL A 102 6.55 5.51 -9.94
C VAL A 102 6.70 6.45 -8.76
N ILE A 103 5.64 7.15 -8.41
CA ILE A 103 5.61 8.09 -7.28
C ILE A 103 4.48 7.74 -6.33
N SER A 104 4.67 7.93 -5.02
CA SER A 104 3.61 7.81 -4.02
C SER A 104 2.89 9.13 -3.75
N TYR A 105 3.57 10.24 -4.00
CA TYR A 105 3.07 11.58 -3.75
C TYR A 105 3.53 12.55 -4.85
N ASN A 106 2.62 13.40 -5.33
CA ASN A 106 2.91 14.38 -6.39
C ASN A 106 3.51 15.67 -5.81
N ALA A 107 4.65 15.56 -5.11
CA ALA A 107 5.36 16.69 -4.53
C ALA A 107 5.73 17.72 -5.60
N ASN A 108 5.42 18.99 -5.35
CA ASN A 108 5.80 20.10 -6.22
C ASN A 108 5.40 19.90 -7.70
N SER A 109 4.30 19.18 -7.95
CA SER A 109 3.82 18.83 -9.30
C SER A 109 4.85 18.02 -10.10
N ILE A 110 5.60 17.13 -9.45
CA ILE A 110 6.66 16.32 -10.08
C ILE A 110 6.11 15.48 -11.25
N GLN A 111 4.88 14.98 -11.13
CA GLN A 111 4.23 14.23 -12.20
C GLN A 111 4.18 15.03 -13.49
N GLN A 112 3.65 16.25 -13.43
CA GLN A 112 3.49 17.13 -14.59
C GLN A 112 4.84 17.52 -15.19
N LYS A 113 5.83 17.79 -14.35
CA LYS A 113 7.19 18.16 -14.79
C LYS A 113 7.87 16.99 -15.52
N LEU A 114 7.79 15.77 -14.99
CA LEU A 114 8.34 14.57 -15.64
C LEU A 114 7.60 14.23 -16.94
N MET A 115 6.28 14.35 -16.98
CA MET A 115 5.48 14.14 -18.19
C MET A 115 5.85 15.17 -19.29
N ALA A 116 6.14 16.42 -18.93
CA ALA A 116 6.63 17.43 -19.87
C ALA A 116 8.01 17.07 -20.48
N LEU A 117 8.83 16.30 -19.76
CA LEU A 117 10.06 15.71 -20.26
C LEU A 117 9.83 14.41 -21.06
N GLY A 118 8.56 14.03 -21.29
CA GLY A 118 8.18 12.82 -22.03
C GLY A 118 8.47 11.52 -21.26
N VAL A 119 8.44 11.55 -19.92
CA VAL A 119 8.58 10.39 -19.05
C VAL A 119 7.19 9.85 -18.69
N ASN A 120 7.01 8.54 -18.72
CA ASN A 120 5.79 7.90 -18.21
C ASN A 120 5.80 7.92 -16.67
N VAL A 121 4.74 8.45 -16.06
CA VAL A 121 4.62 8.56 -14.60
C VAL A 121 3.37 7.85 -14.11
N VAL A 122 3.53 7.00 -13.10
CA VAL A 122 2.43 6.34 -12.40
C VAL A 122 2.40 6.81 -10.95
N VAL A 123 1.23 7.26 -10.49
CA VAL A 123 1.00 7.65 -9.11
C VAL A 123 0.35 6.49 -8.36
N GLN A 124 1.00 6.02 -7.31
CA GLN A 124 0.50 4.99 -6.41
C GLN A 124 0.45 5.53 -4.98
N SER A 125 -0.50 6.39 -4.71
CA SER A 125 -0.73 6.91 -3.35
C SER A 125 -1.18 5.81 -2.39
N ALA A 126 -1.07 6.07 -1.08
CA ALA A 126 -1.52 5.12 -0.07
C ALA A 126 -2.97 4.67 -0.36
N PRO A 127 -3.22 3.37 -0.50
CA PRO A 127 -4.55 2.86 -0.74
C PRO A 127 -5.40 2.96 0.53
N SER A 128 -6.72 2.97 0.41
CA SER A 128 -7.61 2.90 1.57
C SER A 128 -7.91 1.47 2.02
N THR A 129 -7.61 0.47 1.18
CA THR A 129 -7.97 -0.94 1.43
C THR A 129 -6.87 -1.90 0.99
N LEU A 130 -6.90 -3.13 1.52
CA LEU A 130 -6.05 -4.23 1.07
C LEU A 130 -6.20 -4.53 -0.42
N ASN A 131 -7.43 -4.46 -0.95
CA ASN A 131 -7.65 -4.68 -2.38
C ASN A 131 -6.97 -3.60 -3.22
N GLY A 132 -6.95 -2.35 -2.76
CA GLY A 132 -6.19 -1.28 -3.40
C GLY A 132 -4.69 -1.56 -3.42
N ALA A 133 -4.11 -2.04 -2.31
CA ALA A 133 -2.70 -2.44 -2.26
C ALA A 133 -2.39 -3.58 -3.24
N TYR A 134 -3.24 -4.61 -3.31
CA TYR A 134 -3.08 -5.70 -4.29
C TYR A 134 -3.21 -5.23 -5.73
N ALA A 135 -4.10 -4.28 -6.01
CA ALA A 135 -4.25 -3.69 -7.34
C ALA A 135 -2.98 -2.95 -7.78
N GLN A 136 -2.33 -2.21 -6.86
CA GLN A 136 -1.07 -1.53 -7.14
C GLN A 136 0.07 -2.51 -7.44
N ILE A 137 0.18 -3.61 -6.68
CA ILE A 137 1.14 -4.69 -6.96
C ILE A 137 0.90 -5.30 -8.34
N THR A 138 -0.38 -5.59 -8.67
CA THR A 138 -0.76 -6.13 -9.98
C THR A 138 -0.41 -5.16 -11.11
N GLN A 139 -0.67 -3.87 -10.93
CA GLN A 139 -0.32 -2.81 -11.89
C GLN A 139 1.19 -2.75 -12.16
N LEU A 140 2.01 -2.80 -11.10
CA LEU A 140 3.47 -2.83 -11.25
C LEU A 140 3.94 -4.09 -11.99
N GLY A 141 3.32 -5.24 -11.70
CA GLY A 141 3.58 -6.47 -12.44
C GLY A 141 3.30 -6.33 -13.94
N GLN A 142 2.18 -5.72 -14.31
CA GLN A 142 1.81 -5.46 -15.71
C GLN A 142 2.79 -4.49 -16.37
N LEU A 143 3.10 -3.39 -15.69
CA LEU A 143 3.99 -2.34 -16.22
C LEU A 143 5.44 -2.82 -16.38
N SER A 144 5.91 -3.70 -15.50
CA SER A 144 7.29 -4.22 -15.52
C SER A 144 7.46 -5.52 -16.32
N GLY A 145 6.34 -6.12 -16.80
CA GLY A 145 6.37 -7.43 -17.48
C GLY A 145 6.44 -8.63 -16.54
N HIS A 146 6.14 -8.45 -15.24
CA HIS A 146 6.20 -9.48 -14.19
C HIS A 146 4.81 -9.83 -13.62
N SER A 147 3.80 -9.92 -14.50
CA SER A 147 2.40 -10.15 -14.09
C SER A 147 2.18 -11.47 -13.34
N SER A 148 2.89 -12.54 -13.74
CA SER A 148 2.82 -13.85 -13.07
C SER A 148 3.32 -13.78 -11.63
N GLU A 149 4.47 -13.14 -11.43
CA GLU A 149 5.11 -12.97 -10.12
C GLU A 149 4.25 -12.08 -9.19
N ALA A 150 3.68 -11.01 -9.74
CA ALA A 150 2.75 -10.14 -9.02
C ALA A 150 1.48 -10.91 -8.58
N ALA A 151 0.94 -11.79 -9.43
CA ALA A 151 -0.20 -12.63 -9.08
C ALA A 151 0.15 -13.66 -7.97
N LYS A 152 1.33 -14.27 -8.02
CA LYS A 152 1.82 -15.17 -6.97
C LYS A 152 2.02 -14.43 -5.65
N LEU A 153 2.65 -13.24 -5.69
CA LEU A 153 2.86 -12.39 -4.53
C LEU A 153 1.53 -12.01 -3.87
N THR A 154 0.59 -11.46 -4.63
CA THR A 154 -0.72 -11.05 -4.10
C THR A 154 -1.51 -12.22 -3.53
N SER A 155 -1.45 -13.39 -4.16
CA SER A 155 -2.09 -14.62 -3.66
C SER A 155 -1.51 -15.06 -2.31
N SER A 156 -0.18 -15.07 -2.17
CA SER A 156 0.49 -15.45 -0.92
C SER A 156 0.21 -14.43 0.20
N MET A 157 0.22 -13.13 -0.12
CA MET A 157 -0.13 -12.06 0.82
C MET A 157 -1.56 -12.19 1.34
N LYS A 158 -2.54 -12.40 0.44
CA LYS A 158 -3.95 -12.62 0.80
C LYS A 158 -4.11 -13.79 1.77
N LYS A 159 -3.43 -14.92 1.49
CA LYS A 159 -3.46 -16.11 2.36
C LYS A 159 -2.88 -15.80 3.75
N ALA A 160 -1.73 -15.16 3.81
CA ALA A 160 -1.06 -14.85 5.07
C ALA A 160 -1.86 -13.83 5.91
N ILE A 161 -2.40 -12.77 5.29
CA ILE A 161 -3.21 -11.76 5.96
C ILE A 161 -4.52 -12.36 6.47
N LYS A 162 -5.20 -13.19 5.66
CA LYS A 162 -6.41 -13.91 6.10
C LYS A 162 -6.13 -14.81 7.30
N ALA A 163 -4.99 -15.53 7.30
CA ALA A 163 -4.59 -16.36 8.43
C ALA A 163 -4.32 -15.53 9.70
N ALA A 164 -3.68 -14.36 9.57
CA ALA A 164 -3.44 -13.46 10.70
C ALA A 164 -4.75 -12.95 11.31
N ILE A 165 -5.71 -12.52 10.48
CA ILE A 165 -7.04 -12.09 10.95
C ILE A 165 -7.77 -13.26 11.64
N ALA A 166 -7.78 -14.45 11.03
CA ALA A 166 -8.44 -15.63 11.59
C ALA A 166 -7.79 -16.13 12.90
N SER A 167 -6.57 -15.68 13.23
CA SER A 167 -5.92 -16.02 14.50
C SER A 167 -6.47 -15.26 15.70
N ILE A 168 -7.31 -14.23 15.49
CA ILE A 168 -7.93 -13.46 16.56
C ILE A 168 -9.12 -14.23 17.10
N PRO A 169 -9.18 -14.53 18.42
CA PRO A 169 -10.34 -15.18 19.01
C PRO A 169 -11.56 -14.26 18.95
N ALA A 170 -12.76 -14.83 18.81
CA ALA A 170 -13.99 -14.07 18.91
C ALA A 170 -14.10 -13.40 20.29
N HIS A 171 -14.38 -12.10 20.33
CA HIS A 171 -14.42 -11.30 21.56
C HIS A 171 -15.57 -10.27 21.56
N PRO A 172 -16.82 -10.66 21.28
CA PRO A 172 -17.91 -9.72 21.07
C PRO A 172 -18.21 -8.84 22.29
N SER A 173 -17.90 -9.33 23.50
CA SER A 173 -18.10 -8.60 24.77
C SER A 173 -16.93 -7.69 25.15
N LYS A 174 -15.77 -7.79 24.48
CA LYS A 174 -14.58 -7.03 24.81
C LYS A 174 -14.30 -5.95 23.75
N LYS A 175 -14.49 -4.69 24.11
CA LYS A 175 -14.06 -3.56 23.27
C LYS A 175 -12.57 -3.31 23.50
N LEU A 176 -11.71 -3.82 22.63
CA LEU A 176 -10.27 -3.54 22.66
C LEU A 176 -10.00 -2.17 22.05
N THR A 177 -9.95 -1.14 22.92
CA THR A 177 -9.60 0.22 22.51
C THR A 177 -8.10 0.32 22.22
N VAL A 178 -7.75 0.99 21.12
CA VAL A 178 -6.36 1.15 20.70
C VAL A 178 -6.00 2.62 20.49
N PHE A 179 -4.78 2.97 20.86
CA PHE A 179 -4.08 4.17 20.43
C PHE A 179 -2.95 3.74 19.47
N TYR A 180 -2.97 4.26 18.25
CA TYR A 180 -1.90 4.03 17.28
C TYR A 180 -1.12 5.32 17.11
N GLU A 181 0.14 5.31 17.54
CA GLU A 181 1.02 6.47 17.53
C GLU A 181 1.88 6.48 16.27
N VAL A 182 1.80 7.58 15.52
CA VAL A 182 2.65 7.85 14.34
C VAL A 182 3.64 8.98 14.59
N GLY A 183 3.57 9.65 15.76
CA GLY A 183 4.49 10.69 16.19
C GLY A 183 4.17 11.18 17.59
N VAL A 184 5.16 11.77 18.29
CA VAL A 184 5.08 12.13 19.72
C VAL A 184 5.01 13.62 20.02
N LYS A 185 5.28 14.50 19.07
CA LYS A 185 5.29 15.97 19.30
C LYS A 185 4.70 16.72 18.10
N PRO A 186 3.38 16.90 18.04
CA PRO A 186 2.33 16.39 18.94
C PRO A 186 2.11 14.86 18.82
N TYR A 187 1.20 14.29 19.64
CA TYR A 187 0.82 12.88 19.50
C TYR A 187 -0.07 12.70 18.26
N TYR A 188 0.55 12.48 17.11
CA TYR A 188 -0.20 12.12 15.92
C TYR A 188 -0.68 10.68 15.99
N SER A 189 -1.92 10.48 15.58
CA SER A 189 -2.55 9.17 15.46
C SER A 189 -3.08 8.98 14.03
N LEU A 190 -3.78 7.89 13.82
CA LEU A 190 -4.51 7.62 12.58
C LEU A 190 -5.91 7.11 12.91
N THR A 191 -6.87 7.37 12.03
CA THR A 191 -8.26 6.89 12.17
C THR A 191 -8.47 5.56 11.47
N SER A 192 -9.60 4.89 11.76
CA SER A 192 -10.05 3.68 11.06
C SER A 192 -10.31 3.88 9.56
N GLN A 193 -10.33 5.11 9.06
CA GLN A 193 -10.48 5.43 7.64
C GLN A 193 -9.16 5.36 6.88
N THR A 194 -8.02 5.42 7.56
CA THR A 194 -6.71 5.24 6.94
C THR A 194 -6.44 3.78 6.60
N PHE A 195 -5.43 3.54 5.77
CA PHE A 195 -5.05 2.17 5.39
C PHE A 195 -4.75 1.29 6.62
N VAL A 196 -3.81 1.72 7.48
CA VAL A 196 -3.44 0.95 8.68
C VAL A 196 -4.60 0.87 9.67
N GLY A 197 -5.38 1.94 9.83
CA GLY A 197 -6.60 1.93 10.65
C GLY A 197 -7.62 0.90 10.17
N SER A 198 -7.77 0.72 8.86
CA SER A 198 -8.64 -0.32 8.28
C SER A 198 -8.15 -1.74 8.63
N LEU A 199 -6.83 -1.95 8.71
CA LEU A 199 -6.24 -3.22 9.16
C LEU A 199 -6.58 -3.48 10.63
N LEU A 200 -6.42 -2.49 11.50
CA LEU A 200 -6.79 -2.57 12.92
C LEU A 200 -8.28 -2.87 13.09
N LYS A 201 -9.13 -2.18 12.34
CA LYS A 201 -10.58 -2.44 12.33
C LYS A 201 -10.91 -3.88 11.94
N SER A 202 -10.18 -4.46 10.97
CA SER A 202 -10.34 -5.86 10.54
C SER A 202 -9.98 -6.87 11.64
N LEU A 203 -9.18 -6.46 12.63
CA LEU A 203 -8.82 -7.23 13.83
C LEU A 203 -9.81 -7.03 14.99
N GLY A 204 -10.91 -6.29 14.80
CA GLY A 204 -11.94 -6.06 15.79
C GLY A 204 -11.59 -5.04 16.88
N THR A 205 -10.64 -4.12 16.60
CA THR A 205 -10.27 -3.06 17.55
C THR A 205 -11.15 -1.82 17.39
N VAL A 206 -11.18 -0.98 18.43
CA VAL A 206 -11.84 0.34 18.46
C VAL A 206 -10.75 1.39 18.60
N ASN A 207 -10.61 2.26 17.61
CA ASN A 207 -9.57 3.27 17.61
C ASN A 207 -10.03 4.53 18.34
N ILE A 208 -9.28 4.98 19.36
CA ILE A 208 -9.64 6.18 20.12
C ILE A 208 -9.57 7.47 19.28
N ALA A 209 -8.78 7.49 18.22
CA ALA A 209 -8.66 8.64 17.33
C ALA A 209 -9.92 8.91 16.50
N ASP A 210 -10.80 7.91 16.31
CA ASP A 210 -12.03 8.07 15.53
C ASP A 210 -13.02 9.06 16.14
N GLU A 211 -13.00 9.23 17.48
CA GLU A 211 -13.95 10.07 18.21
C GLU A 211 -13.63 11.57 18.12
N VAL A 212 -12.39 11.94 17.83
CA VAL A 212 -11.93 13.34 17.83
C VAL A 212 -11.45 13.84 16.48
N ALA A 213 -11.31 12.96 15.51
CA ALA A 213 -10.86 13.31 14.17
C ALA A 213 -11.92 14.14 13.43
N THR A 214 -11.44 15.15 12.70
CA THR A 214 -12.23 15.99 11.81
C THR A 214 -11.85 15.74 10.36
N SER A 215 -12.62 16.26 9.42
CA SER A 215 -12.27 16.18 7.99
C SER A 215 -10.96 16.92 7.65
N ALA A 216 -10.57 17.91 8.46
CA ALA A 216 -9.33 18.67 8.27
C ALA A 216 -8.07 17.82 8.57
N ASP A 217 -8.19 16.77 9.38
CA ASP A 217 -7.07 15.92 9.78
C ASP A 217 -6.65 14.93 8.69
N ALA A 218 -7.42 14.78 7.62
CA ALA A 218 -7.19 13.81 6.54
C ALA A 218 -6.94 12.37 7.06
N GLY A 219 -7.53 12.04 8.22
CA GLY A 219 -7.38 10.74 8.86
C GLY A 219 -6.21 10.64 9.85
N TYR A 220 -5.45 11.71 10.08
CA TYR A 220 -4.27 11.73 10.97
C TYR A 220 -4.38 12.83 12.03
N PRO A 221 -5.30 12.70 13.00
CA PRO A 221 -5.50 13.73 14.03
C PRO A 221 -4.32 13.81 15.00
N SER A 222 -4.12 15.03 15.53
CA SER A 222 -3.27 15.26 16.70
C SER A 222 -4.09 15.09 17.98
N LEU A 223 -3.62 14.25 18.89
CA LEU A 223 -4.28 14.00 20.17
C LEU A 223 -3.54 14.73 21.29
N SER A 224 -4.28 15.22 22.31
CA SER A 224 -3.64 15.70 23.52
C SER A 224 -3.29 14.55 24.47
N ALA A 225 -2.31 14.76 25.35
CA ALA A 225 -1.99 13.77 26.39
C ALA A 225 -3.19 13.50 27.30
N GLU A 226 -3.94 14.53 27.67
CA GLU A 226 -5.14 14.45 28.52
C GLU A 226 -6.21 13.57 27.88
N TYR A 227 -6.41 13.71 26.55
CA TYR A 227 -7.36 12.87 25.82
C TYR A 227 -6.92 11.39 25.82
N ILE A 228 -5.64 11.12 25.57
CA ILE A 228 -5.11 9.74 25.59
C ILE A 228 -5.27 9.13 26.99
N LEU A 229 -4.97 9.91 28.04
CA LEU A 229 -5.12 9.46 29.42
C LEU A 229 -6.61 9.18 29.79
N SER A 230 -7.53 10.06 29.39
CA SER A 230 -8.96 9.90 29.67
C SER A 230 -9.61 8.79 28.86
N SER A 231 -9.20 8.61 27.59
CA SER A 231 -9.66 7.51 26.73
C SER A 231 -9.17 6.14 27.21
N ASN A 232 -8.10 6.11 28.01
CA ASN A 232 -7.53 4.94 28.66
C ASN A 232 -7.43 3.71 27.73
N PRO A 233 -6.69 3.77 26.61
CA PRO A 233 -6.61 2.67 25.66
C PRO A 233 -6.04 1.41 26.30
N LYS A 234 -6.55 0.25 25.86
CA LYS A 234 -6.13 -1.08 26.33
C LYS A 234 -4.93 -1.65 25.56
N LEU A 235 -4.62 -1.06 24.41
CA LEU A 235 -3.44 -1.41 23.62
C LEU A 235 -2.88 -0.13 22.96
N ILE A 236 -1.56 0.01 23.03
CA ILE A 236 -0.84 1.08 22.34
C ILE A 236 0.07 0.45 21.30
N PHE A 237 -0.02 0.94 20.06
CA PHE A 237 0.99 0.70 19.02
C PHE A 237 1.85 1.95 18.85
N THR A 238 3.16 1.79 18.72
CA THR A 238 4.07 2.85 18.32
C THR A 238 4.68 2.50 16.95
N ALA A 239 4.51 3.37 15.97
CA ALA A 239 5.03 3.20 14.61
C ALA A 239 6.17 4.19 14.29
N ASP A 240 6.54 5.01 15.24
CA ASP A 240 7.55 6.08 15.15
C ASP A 240 8.90 5.72 15.81
N GLY A 241 9.09 4.44 16.12
CA GLY A 241 10.31 3.94 16.77
C GLY A 241 10.34 4.09 18.30
N GLN A 242 9.26 4.62 18.91
CA GLN A 242 9.18 4.70 20.37
C GLN A 242 9.11 3.31 21.01
N THR A 243 9.89 3.09 22.05
CA THR A 243 9.89 1.85 22.81
C THR A 243 8.84 1.87 23.92
N LYS A 244 8.45 0.70 24.41
CA LYS A 244 7.59 0.56 25.60
C LYS A 244 8.13 1.35 26.80
N SER A 245 9.42 1.36 27.04
CA SER A 245 10.06 2.11 28.13
C SER A 245 9.84 3.62 27.97
N GLN A 246 10.01 4.14 26.75
CA GLN A 246 9.79 5.56 26.45
C GLN A 246 8.31 5.96 26.60
N VAL A 247 7.37 5.09 26.19
CA VAL A 247 5.93 5.32 26.41
C VAL A 247 5.64 5.37 27.92
N ASN A 248 6.14 4.41 28.70
CA ASN A 248 5.90 4.36 30.15
C ASN A 248 6.54 5.52 30.92
N ALA A 249 7.63 6.12 30.41
CA ALA A 249 8.28 7.27 31.02
C ALA A 249 7.52 8.60 30.85
N ARG A 250 6.45 8.63 30.01
CA ARG A 250 5.64 9.85 29.80
C ARG A 250 4.78 10.14 31.01
N THR A 251 4.63 11.43 31.32
CA THR A 251 3.81 11.89 32.46
C THR A 251 2.40 11.33 32.39
N GLY A 252 1.98 10.61 33.40
CA GLY A 252 0.65 10.05 33.54
C GLY A 252 0.42 8.73 32.79
N PHE A 253 1.25 8.34 31.82
CA PHE A 253 1.04 7.14 31.01
C PHE A 253 1.09 5.83 31.81
N THR A 254 1.79 5.80 32.94
CA THR A 254 1.77 4.65 33.87
C THR A 254 0.37 4.32 34.42
N LYS A 255 -0.60 5.27 34.31
CA LYS A 255 -2.01 5.07 34.70
C LYS A 255 -2.87 4.56 33.53
N VAL A 256 -2.37 4.63 32.28
CA VAL A 256 -3.08 4.10 31.11
C VAL A 256 -3.07 2.58 31.15
N SER A 257 -4.22 1.95 30.97
CA SER A 257 -4.37 0.48 31.04
C SER A 257 -3.36 -0.27 30.20
N ALA A 258 -3.11 0.17 28.96
CA ALA A 258 -2.11 -0.41 28.06
C ALA A 258 -0.70 -0.37 28.66
N ALA A 259 -0.26 0.79 29.15
CA ALA A 259 1.08 0.99 29.68
C ALA A 259 1.25 0.25 31.02
N ALA A 260 0.29 0.39 31.95
CA ALA A 260 0.28 -0.26 33.27
C ALA A 260 0.36 -1.80 33.16
N ASN A 261 -0.29 -2.38 32.16
CA ASN A 261 -0.40 -3.84 32.00
C ASN A 261 0.49 -4.39 30.88
N GLY A 262 1.42 -3.59 30.37
CA GLY A 262 2.41 -4.05 29.44
C GLY A 262 1.96 -4.27 28.01
N ALA A 263 0.77 -3.77 27.65
CA ALA A 263 0.19 -3.88 26.31
C ALA A 263 0.60 -2.70 25.40
N VAL A 264 1.91 -2.46 25.31
CA VAL A 264 2.52 -1.53 24.35
C VAL A 264 3.32 -2.34 23.35
N ALA A 265 2.98 -2.21 22.08
CA ALA A 265 3.58 -2.92 20.95
C ALA A 265 4.32 -1.92 20.04
N SER A 266 5.65 -1.97 20.08
CA SER A 266 6.47 -1.17 19.14
C SER A 266 6.59 -1.90 17.81
N LEU A 267 6.22 -1.22 16.75
CA LEU A 267 6.30 -1.72 15.37
C LEU A 267 7.61 -1.26 14.72
N ASN A 268 8.07 -2.01 13.72
CA ASN A 268 9.13 -1.52 12.85
C ASN A 268 8.57 -0.36 12.00
N PRO A 269 9.11 0.88 12.09
CA PRO A 269 8.57 2.03 11.38
C PRO A 269 8.52 1.84 9.85
N ASN A 270 9.53 1.19 9.27
CA ASN A 270 9.58 0.95 7.82
C ASN A 270 8.45 0.01 7.37
N VAL A 271 8.17 -1.05 8.16
CA VAL A 271 7.08 -1.99 7.88
C VAL A 271 5.71 -1.34 8.11
N ALA A 272 5.62 -0.48 9.13
CA ALA A 272 4.38 0.18 9.53
C ALA A 272 3.92 1.30 8.58
N SER A 273 4.83 1.83 7.74
CA SER A 273 4.58 2.93 6.80
C SER A 273 4.40 2.48 5.35
N GLU A 274 4.49 1.17 5.07
CA GLU A 274 4.43 0.64 3.71
C GLU A 274 3.17 -0.20 3.47
N TRP A 275 2.71 -0.24 2.21
CA TRP A 275 1.56 -1.04 1.75
C TRP A 275 1.93 -2.05 0.66
N GLY A 276 3.19 -2.50 0.66
CA GLY A 276 3.78 -3.44 -0.28
C GLY A 276 3.91 -4.87 0.25
N PRO A 277 4.95 -5.59 -0.18
CA PRO A 277 5.18 -7.02 0.14
C PRO A 277 5.30 -7.32 1.63
N GLN A 278 5.64 -6.32 2.46
CA GLN A 278 5.81 -6.46 3.92
C GLN A 278 4.47 -6.40 4.69
N LEU A 279 3.33 -6.13 4.03
CA LEU A 279 2.01 -6.13 4.67
C LEU A 279 1.67 -7.39 5.48
N PRO A 280 2.02 -8.62 5.06
CA PRO A 280 1.80 -9.80 5.89
C PRO A 280 2.56 -9.76 7.22
N GLU A 281 3.75 -9.17 7.26
CA GLU A 281 4.54 -8.98 8.48
C GLU A 281 3.88 -7.96 9.41
N LEU A 282 3.47 -6.81 8.88
CA LEU A 282 2.70 -5.82 9.63
C LEU A 282 1.44 -6.45 10.23
N MET A 283 0.63 -7.13 9.42
CA MET A 283 -0.61 -7.74 9.87
C MET A 283 -0.36 -8.80 10.95
N LYS A 284 0.69 -9.61 10.82
CA LYS A 284 1.09 -10.59 11.85
C LYS A 284 1.46 -9.90 13.15
N SER A 285 2.20 -8.80 13.11
CA SER A 285 2.60 -8.01 14.29
C SER A 285 1.38 -7.40 14.97
N LEU A 286 0.48 -6.76 14.21
CA LEU A 286 -0.78 -6.22 14.72
C LEU A 286 -1.64 -7.31 15.36
N ALA A 287 -1.87 -8.42 14.65
CA ALA A 287 -2.68 -9.53 15.15
C ALA A 287 -2.08 -10.18 16.41
N SER A 288 -0.76 -10.30 16.48
CA SER A 288 -0.07 -10.84 17.67
C SER A 288 -0.30 -9.96 18.89
N ALA A 289 -0.16 -8.64 18.75
CA ALA A 289 -0.39 -7.70 19.85
C ALA A 289 -1.87 -7.67 20.29
N VAL A 290 -2.81 -7.67 19.33
CA VAL A 290 -4.25 -7.74 19.61
C VAL A 290 -4.58 -9.02 20.38
N ARG A 291 -4.09 -10.18 19.93
CA ARG A 291 -4.31 -11.46 20.63
C ARG A 291 -3.70 -11.47 22.03
N ALA A 292 -2.49 -10.92 22.19
CA ALA A 292 -1.85 -10.81 23.51
C ALA A 292 -2.69 -9.93 24.46
N ALA A 293 -3.20 -8.79 23.99
CA ALA A 293 -4.05 -7.91 24.77
C ALA A 293 -5.40 -8.57 25.15
N LEU A 294 -6.02 -9.29 24.24
CA LEU A 294 -7.26 -10.03 24.50
C LEU A 294 -7.10 -11.13 25.58
N ASN A 295 -5.92 -11.76 25.63
CA ASN A 295 -5.58 -12.81 26.59
C ASN A 295 -5.04 -12.25 27.91
N ASN A 296 -4.69 -10.98 27.98
CA ASN A 296 -4.19 -10.34 29.19
C ASN A 296 -5.33 -10.02 30.16
N LYS A 297 -5.53 -10.86 31.19
CA LYS A 297 -6.63 -10.72 32.17
C LYS A 297 -6.61 -9.37 32.88
N MET A 298 -5.42 -8.77 33.12
CA MET A 298 -5.28 -7.50 33.83
C MET A 298 -5.90 -6.30 33.07
N LEU A 299 -6.06 -6.41 31.76
CA LEU A 299 -6.71 -5.37 30.94
C LEU A 299 -8.25 -5.41 31.06
N TRP A 300 -8.83 -6.45 31.66
CA TRP A 300 -10.28 -6.70 31.64
C TRP A 300 -10.91 -6.77 33.05
N ASN A 301 -10.08 -6.67 34.09
CA ASN A 301 -10.48 -6.49 35.47
C ASN A 301 -10.53 -5.00 35.81
#